data_19ce320f3287898ddc8f1b27855a8276
#
_entry.id   19ce320f3287898ddc8f1b27855a8276
#
_cell.length_a   1.000
_cell.length_b   1.000
_cell.length_c   1.000
_cell.angle_alpha   90.00
_cell.angle_beta   90.00
_cell.angle_gamma   90.00
#
_symmetry.space_group_name_H-M   'P 1'
#
loop_
_entity.id
_entity.type
_entity.pdbx_description
1 polymer ?
#
loop_
_entity_poly.entity_id
_entity_poly.type
_entity_poly.pdbx_seq_one_letter_code
_entity_poly.pdbx_strand_id
1 'polypeptide(L)'
;MEPESNHTDINRRRFVIAAAIASGAVPGASKAQASAEKPIQESQTKLPPMHEHKKPEVAMLLYPGVTLLDLLGPQTVLASNCNVHVIWKNTDLLETDSGIVMKATSTLDECPDDLDVLFVPGGEFSIMRDEVVLRFLADRGSRARYVTSVCGGSIVLGAAGLLQGYEATSHWAATDKLPLFGATPVKGRVVRDRNRISGGGVTAGIDFGLVLLAELLGEEVAKMTQLMLEYDPAPPFDAGSPEKAGPEILSKLHGALGGMEDVLLPMCAAAAKDMPKYTPVVN
;
A
#
# COMPACT_ATOMS: atom_id res chain seq x y z
N MET A 1 24.06 15.82 -38.33
CA MET A 1 24.32 14.64 -37.47
C MET A 1 24.49 15.17 -36.06
N GLU A 2 23.35 15.38 -35.40
CA GLU A 2 23.30 15.84 -34.00
C GLU A 2 23.12 14.62 -33.12
N PRO A 3 23.72 14.57 -31.90
CA PRO A 3 23.61 13.42 -31.04
C PRO A 3 22.28 13.45 -30.27
N GLU A 4 21.52 12.35 -30.38
CA GLU A 4 20.32 12.09 -29.58
C GLU A 4 20.65 12.11 -28.08
N SER A 5 19.94 12.96 -27.34
CA SER A 5 20.05 13.12 -25.92
C SER A 5 19.47 11.91 -25.19
N ASN A 6 20.33 11.25 -24.44
CA ASN A 6 20.10 10.05 -23.65
C ASN A 6 19.20 10.37 -22.43
N HIS A 7 17.88 10.29 -22.58
CA HIS A 7 16.90 10.50 -21.49
C HIS A 7 16.60 9.25 -20.67
N THR A 8 17.35 8.16 -20.86
CA THR A 8 17.07 6.86 -20.22
C THR A 8 17.88 6.55 -18.96
N ASP A 9 18.80 7.43 -18.53
CA ASP A 9 19.78 7.07 -17.50
C ASP A 9 19.44 7.55 -16.07
N ILE A 10 18.38 8.35 -15.89
CA ILE A 10 17.98 8.86 -14.56
C ILE A 10 17.09 7.87 -13.79
N ASN A 11 16.48 6.90 -14.52
CA ASN A 11 15.49 5.98 -13.92
C ASN A 11 16.07 4.67 -13.37
N ARG A 12 17.36 4.39 -13.51
CA ARG A 12 17.97 3.12 -13.09
C ARG A 12 18.68 3.14 -11.73
N ARG A 13 18.69 4.26 -11.01
CA ARG A 13 19.20 4.31 -9.63
C ARG A 13 18.08 4.07 -8.63
N ARG A 14 17.42 2.94 -8.75
CA ARG A 14 16.28 2.58 -7.93
C ARG A 14 16.67 1.53 -6.92
N PHE A 15 16.37 1.83 -5.67
CA PHE A 15 16.24 0.90 -4.54
C PHE A 15 17.09 -0.39 -4.60
N VAL A 16 18.39 -0.29 -4.80
CA VAL A 16 19.31 -1.36 -4.41
C VAL A 16 19.89 -0.94 -3.07
N ILE A 17 19.36 -1.46 -1.98
CA ILE A 17 20.00 -1.39 -0.68
C ILE A 17 21.25 -2.28 -0.76
N ALA A 18 22.38 -1.69 -1.12
CA ALA A 18 23.69 -2.34 -0.96
C ALA A 18 24.01 -2.41 0.52
N ALA A 19 23.80 -3.57 1.13
CA ALA A 19 24.25 -3.86 2.48
C ALA A 19 25.78 -3.86 2.53
N ALA A 20 26.38 -2.77 2.98
CA ALA A 20 27.76 -2.75 3.39
C ALA A 20 27.87 -3.42 4.77
N ILE A 21 28.31 -4.67 4.80
CA ILE A 21 28.59 -5.41 6.04
C ILE A 21 29.89 -4.85 6.65
N ALA A 22 29.77 -4.07 7.71
CA ALA A 22 30.88 -3.81 8.62
C ALA A 22 30.66 -4.63 9.90
N SER A 23 31.49 -5.63 10.11
CA SER A 23 31.49 -6.51 11.28
C SER A 23 31.93 -5.71 12.53
N GLY A 24 31.02 -5.56 13.48
CA GLY A 24 31.30 -5.04 14.81
C GLY A 24 30.44 -5.73 15.85
N ALA A 25 31.04 -6.38 16.82
CA ALA A 25 30.40 -7.13 17.88
C ALA A 25 29.51 -6.25 18.77
N VAL A 26 28.32 -6.70 19.10
CA VAL A 26 27.34 -6.03 19.98
C VAL A 26 27.21 -6.83 21.28
N PRO A 27 27.38 -6.22 22.46
CA PRO A 27 26.95 -6.84 23.73
C PRO A 27 25.56 -6.31 24.17
N GLY A 28 24.71 -7.18 24.63
CA GLY A 28 23.64 -6.90 25.60
C GLY A 28 22.25 -6.73 25.04
N ALA A 29 21.44 -7.80 25.06
CA ALA A 29 20.01 -7.75 24.82
C ALA A 29 19.26 -7.15 26.04
N SER A 30 18.60 -6.02 25.84
CA SER A 30 17.61 -5.44 26.77
C SER A 30 16.21 -5.90 26.37
N LYS A 31 15.40 -6.34 27.35
CA LYS A 31 14.01 -6.72 27.14
C LYS A 31 13.16 -5.54 26.70
N ALA A 32 12.64 -5.57 25.47
CA ALA A 32 11.70 -4.59 24.99
C ALA A 32 10.31 -4.80 25.63
N GLN A 33 9.76 -3.75 26.25
CA GLN A 33 8.37 -3.69 26.68
C GLN A 33 7.50 -3.39 25.44
N ALA A 34 6.51 -4.27 25.18
CA ALA A 34 5.50 -4.04 24.17
C ALA A 34 4.64 -2.83 24.57
N SER A 35 4.62 -1.79 23.75
CA SER A 35 3.68 -0.67 23.87
C SER A 35 2.29 -1.14 23.46
N ALA A 36 1.30 -1.03 24.35
CA ALA A 36 -0.09 -1.37 24.06
C ALA A 36 -0.65 -0.45 22.97
N GLU A 37 -0.98 -1.02 21.83
CA GLU A 37 -1.75 -0.35 20.79
C GLU A 37 -3.18 -0.07 21.32
N LYS A 38 -3.71 1.13 21.00
CA LYS A 38 -5.10 1.45 21.34
C LYS A 38 -6.03 0.52 20.57
N PRO A 39 -7.12 0.02 21.20
CA PRO A 39 -8.10 -0.78 20.49
C PRO A 39 -8.71 0.00 19.33
N ILE A 40 -8.93 -0.69 18.23
CA ILE A 40 -9.58 -0.14 17.01
C ILE A 40 -10.99 0.32 17.44
N GLN A 41 -11.28 1.62 17.32
CA GLN A 41 -12.61 2.15 17.61
C GLN A 41 -13.61 1.63 16.57
N GLU A 42 -14.66 0.94 17.05
CA GLU A 42 -15.77 0.52 16.20
C GLU A 42 -16.52 1.75 15.67
N SER A 43 -16.34 2.03 14.38
CA SER A 43 -17.17 3.00 13.66
C SER A 43 -18.51 2.35 13.32
N GLN A 44 -19.61 2.96 13.75
CA GLN A 44 -20.98 2.45 13.53
C GLN A 44 -21.52 2.69 12.10
N THR A 45 -20.65 2.92 11.12
CA THR A 45 -21.11 3.06 9.74
C THR A 45 -21.53 1.69 9.19
N LYS A 46 -22.81 1.53 8.89
CA LYS A 46 -23.36 0.29 8.34
C LYS A 46 -22.74 0.07 6.95
N LEU A 47 -21.81 -0.88 6.88
CA LEU A 47 -21.19 -1.27 5.60
C LEU A 47 -22.23 -1.92 4.68
N PRO A 48 -22.05 -1.79 3.34
CA PRO A 48 -22.84 -2.57 2.39
C PRO A 48 -22.76 -4.07 2.74
N PRO A 49 -23.81 -4.85 2.51
CA PRO A 49 -23.77 -6.30 2.72
C PRO A 49 -22.68 -6.92 1.84
N MET A 50 -22.13 -8.05 2.27
CA MET A 50 -21.30 -8.86 1.38
C MET A 50 -22.16 -9.32 0.19
N HIS A 51 -21.57 -9.26 -1.02
CA HIS A 51 -22.20 -9.83 -2.19
C HIS A 51 -22.44 -11.33 -1.96
N GLU A 52 -23.49 -11.90 -2.57
CA GLU A 52 -23.91 -13.30 -2.37
C GLU A 52 -22.90 -14.36 -2.87
N HIS A 53 -21.64 -13.99 -3.11
CA HIS A 53 -20.59 -14.87 -3.57
C HIS A 53 -20.08 -15.77 -2.43
N LYS A 54 -19.75 -17.01 -2.76
CA LYS A 54 -19.15 -17.95 -1.79
C LYS A 54 -17.83 -17.49 -1.22
N LYS A 55 -17.08 -16.64 -1.97
CA LYS A 55 -15.80 -16.02 -1.57
C LYS A 55 -15.85 -14.53 -1.91
N PRO A 56 -15.25 -13.67 -1.05
CA PRO A 56 -15.13 -12.24 -1.36
C PRO A 56 -14.36 -11.98 -2.66
N GLU A 57 -14.82 -11.01 -3.46
CA GLU A 57 -14.17 -10.56 -4.69
C GLU A 57 -13.19 -9.43 -4.37
N VAL A 58 -11.91 -9.67 -4.64
CA VAL A 58 -10.79 -8.76 -4.31
C VAL A 58 -10.05 -8.37 -5.58
N ALA A 59 -10.07 -7.11 -5.94
CA ALA A 59 -9.22 -6.57 -7.00
C ALA A 59 -7.96 -5.94 -6.42
N MET A 60 -6.80 -6.40 -6.87
CA MET A 60 -5.47 -5.93 -6.45
C MET A 60 -4.74 -5.32 -7.64
N LEU A 61 -4.46 -4.01 -7.57
CA LEU A 61 -3.79 -3.31 -8.66
C LEU A 61 -2.32 -3.75 -8.78
N LEU A 62 -1.93 -4.20 -9.98
CA LEU A 62 -0.55 -4.41 -10.40
C LEU A 62 -0.16 -3.31 -11.39
N TYR A 63 1.03 -2.74 -11.29
CA TYR A 63 1.52 -1.73 -12.22
C TYR A 63 3.05 -1.73 -12.30
N PRO A 64 3.67 -1.17 -13.35
CA PRO A 64 5.13 -1.12 -13.49
C PRO A 64 5.78 -0.44 -12.29
N GLY A 65 6.78 -1.09 -11.70
CA GLY A 65 7.48 -0.59 -10.52
C GLY A 65 6.69 -0.69 -9.22
N VAL A 66 5.63 -1.52 -9.15
CA VAL A 66 4.95 -1.85 -7.89
C VAL A 66 5.94 -2.41 -6.88
N THR A 67 5.81 -2.03 -5.62
CA THR A 67 6.58 -2.67 -4.54
C THR A 67 6.07 -4.09 -4.34
N LEU A 68 6.91 -5.06 -4.71
CA LEU A 68 6.52 -6.47 -4.83
C LEU A 68 5.86 -7.01 -3.56
N LEU A 69 6.45 -6.76 -2.41
CA LEU A 69 5.94 -7.30 -1.15
C LEU A 69 4.65 -6.60 -0.69
N ASP A 70 4.41 -5.35 -1.10
CA ASP A 70 3.13 -4.65 -0.85
C ASP A 70 1.96 -5.40 -1.50
N LEU A 71 2.19 -5.99 -2.68
CA LEU A 71 1.20 -6.78 -3.40
C LEU A 71 1.12 -8.21 -2.85
N LEU A 72 2.26 -8.90 -2.75
CA LEU A 72 2.30 -10.33 -2.42
C LEU A 72 2.01 -10.63 -0.95
N GLY A 73 2.35 -9.73 -0.03
CA GLY A 73 2.05 -9.90 1.40
C GLY A 73 0.55 -10.09 1.63
N PRO A 74 -0.29 -9.10 1.29
CA PRO A 74 -1.75 -9.25 1.40
C PRO A 74 -2.31 -10.37 0.53
N GLN A 75 -1.80 -10.52 -0.71
CA GLN A 75 -2.26 -11.57 -1.62
C GLN A 75 -2.08 -12.97 -1.02
N THR A 76 -0.96 -13.24 -0.37
CA THR A 76 -0.69 -14.53 0.28
C THR A 76 -1.71 -14.81 1.40
N VAL A 77 -2.12 -13.81 2.15
CA VAL A 77 -3.13 -13.94 3.22
C VAL A 77 -4.53 -14.21 2.63
N LEU A 78 -4.88 -13.51 1.54
CA LEU A 78 -6.24 -13.50 1.01
C LEU A 78 -6.53 -14.64 0.04
N ALA A 79 -5.53 -15.14 -0.69
CA ALA A 79 -5.67 -16.04 -1.84
C ALA A 79 -6.46 -17.32 -1.56
N SER A 80 -6.31 -17.92 -0.38
CA SER A 80 -7.00 -19.18 -0.04
C SER A 80 -8.50 -18.98 0.22
N ASN A 81 -8.89 -17.79 0.66
CA ASN A 81 -10.23 -17.50 1.16
C ASN A 81 -11.03 -16.53 0.29
N CYS A 82 -10.38 -15.87 -0.66
CA CYS A 82 -10.98 -14.85 -1.54
C CYS A 82 -10.76 -15.21 -3.02
N ASN A 83 -11.57 -14.65 -3.90
CA ASN A 83 -11.33 -14.61 -5.32
C ASN A 83 -10.46 -13.36 -5.60
N VAL A 84 -9.16 -13.58 -5.81
CA VAL A 84 -8.21 -12.48 -6.00
C VAL A 84 -7.93 -12.27 -7.48
N HIS A 85 -8.24 -11.08 -7.96
CA HIS A 85 -7.95 -10.58 -9.31
C HIS A 85 -6.78 -9.61 -9.24
N VAL A 86 -5.62 -10.02 -9.76
CA VAL A 86 -4.49 -9.10 -9.95
C VAL A 86 -4.70 -8.39 -11.28
N ILE A 87 -4.96 -7.09 -11.24
CA ILE A 87 -5.50 -6.33 -12.38
C ILE A 87 -4.51 -5.30 -12.90
N TRP A 88 -4.49 -5.15 -14.22
CA TRP A 88 -3.78 -4.09 -14.93
C TRP A 88 -4.47 -3.76 -16.26
N LYS A 89 -3.96 -2.78 -17.00
CA LYS A 89 -4.48 -2.36 -18.32
C LYS A 89 -4.44 -3.47 -19.37
N ASN A 90 -3.46 -4.37 -19.25
CA ASN A 90 -3.24 -5.52 -20.12
C ASN A 90 -2.59 -6.65 -19.34
N THR A 91 -2.34 -7.78 -20.00
CA THR A 91 -1.68 -8.96 -19.40
C THR A 91 -0.22 -9.11 -19.83
N ASP A 92 0.44 -8.02 -20.25
CA ASP A 92 1.86 -8.02 -20.53
C ASP A 92 2.70 -8.22 -19.27
N LEU A 93 3.96 -8.59 -19.47
CA LEU A 93 4.91 -8.73 -18.37
C LEU A 93 5.31 -7.36 -17.84
N LEU A 94 5.25 -7.20 -16.52
CA LEU A 94 5.57 -5.97 -15.80
C LEU A 94 6.72 -6.23 -14.82
N GLU A 95 7.70 -5.35 -14.83
CA GLU A 95 8.81 -5.38 -13.87
C GLU A 95 8.39 -4.67 -12.58
N THR A 96 8.64 -5.30 -11.44
CA THR A 96 8.43 -4.75 -10.10
C THR A 96 9.63 -3.95 -9.61
N ASP A 97 9.53 -3.29 -8.46
CA ASP A 97 10.63 -2.56 -7.83
C ASP A 97 11.88 -3.40 -7.55
N SER A 98 11.71 -4.70 -7.35
CA SER A 98 12.78 -5.66 -7.06
C SER A 98 13.34 -6.37 -8.30
N GLY A 99 12.87 -6.02 -9.52
CA GLY A 99 13.29 -6.66 -10.76
C GLY A 99 12.60 -8.00 -11.06
N ILE A 100 11.73 -8.47 -10.19
CA ILE A 100 10.88 -9.64 -10.46
C ILE A 100 9.82 -9.23 -11.49
N VAL A 101 9.63 -10.11 -12.48
CA VAL A 101 8.66 -9.88 -13.55
C VAL A 101 7.36 -10.62 -13.24
N MET A 102 6.25 -9.91 -13.32
CA MET A 102 4.91 -10.44 -13.09
C MET A 102 3.97 -10.06 -14.23
N LYS A 103 2.79 -10.66 -14.26
CA LYS A 103 1.69 -10.23 -15.12
C LYS A 103 0.37 -10.22 -14.36
N ALA A 104 -0.55 -9.36 -14.77
CA ALA A 104 -1.91 -9.35 -14.27
C ALA A 104 -2.65 -10.65 -14.64
N THR A 105 -3.59 -11.07 -13.79
CA THR A 105 -4.48 -12.21 -14.07
C THR A 105 -5.70 -11.79 -14.88
N SER A 106 -6.03 -10.49 -14.85
CA SER A 106 -7.17 -9.89 -15.57
C SER A 106 -6.83 -8.46 -15.98
N THR A 107 -7.50 -7.95 -16.99
CA THR A 107 -7.45 -6.53 -17.34
C THR A 107 -8.35 -5.69 -16.46
N LEU A 108 -8.24 -4.35 -16.53
CA LEU A 108 -9.16 -3.44 -15.84
C LEU A 108 -10.61 -3.63 -16.33
N ASP A 109 -10.79 -3.91 -17.63
CA ASP A 109 -12.11 -4.10 -18.25
C ASP A 109 -12.75 -5.46 -17.86
N GLU A 110 -11.92 -6.47 -17.59
CA GLU A 110 -12.35 -7.80 -17.13
C GLU A 110 -12.55 -7.87 -15.60
N CYS A 111 -12.17 -6.82 -14.87
CA CYS A 111 -12.33 -6.76 -13.42
C CYS A 111 -13.83 -6.79 -13.06
N PRO A 112 -14.25 -7.63 -12.09
CA PRO A 112 -15.63 -7.65 -11.63
C PRO A 112 -16.16 -6.27 -11.25
N ASP A 113 -17.43 -6.00 -11.58
CA ASP A 113 -18.08 -4.74 -11.24
C ASP A 113 -18.35 -4.61 -9.73
N ASP A 114 -18.73 -5.72 -9.10
CA ASP A 114 -19.09 -5.80 -7.69
C ASP A 114 -17.89 -6.32 -6.88
N LEU A 115 -17.13 -5.41 -6.30
CA LEU A 115 -15.96 -5.73 -5.48
C LEU A 115 -16.30 -5.66 -4.00
N ASP A 116 -15.93 -6.70 -3.24
CA ASP A 116 -15.84 -6.58 -1.80
C ASP A 116 -14.62 -5.74 -1.40
N VAL A 117 -13.51 -5.86 -2.14
CA VAL A 117 -12.27 -5.13 -1.84
C VAL A 117 -11.63 -4.57 -3.10
N LEU A 118 -11.34 -3.28 -3.09
CA LEU A 118 -10.38 -2.65 -3.99
C LEU A 118 -9.08 -2.40 -3.21
N PHE A 119 -7.96 -2.96 -3.68
CA PHE A 119 -6.66 -2.85 -3.04
C PHE A 119 -5.63 -2.20 -3.94
N VAL A 120 -4.88 -1.23 -3.37
CA VAL A 120 -3.80 -0.51 -4.06
C VAL A 120 -2.50 -0.64 -3.26
N PRO A 121 -1.47 -1.31 -3.79
CA PRO A 121 -0.13 -1.36 -3.21
C PRO A 121 0.65 -0.07 -3.47
N GLY A 122 1.74 0.14 -2.75
CA GLY A 122 2.73 1.15 -3.08
C GLY A 122 3.63 0.74 -4.26
N GLY A 123 4.49 1.66 -4.67
CA GLY A 123 5.41 1.49 -5.79
C GLY A 123 5.74 2.84 -6.42
N GLU A 124 5.94 2.85 -7.74
CA GLU A 124 6.24 4.05 -8.49
C GLU A 124 5.11 5.08 -8.44
N PHE A 125 5.43 6.26 -7.95
CA PHE A 125 4.44 7.34 -7.80
C PHE A 125 3.97 7.97 -9.12
N SER A 126 4.62 7.65 -10.25
CA SER A 126 4.17 8.07 -11.58
C SER A 126 2.74 7.60 -11.89
N ILE A 127 2.28 6.53 -11.25
CA ILE A 127 0.90 6.02 -11.33
C ILE A 127 -0.16 7.07 -11.00
N MET A 128 0.16 8.06 -10.14
CA MET A 128 -0.74 9.18 -9.81
C MET A 128 -1.05 10.12 -10.98
N ARG A 129 -0.40 9.96 -12.14
CA ARG A 129 -0.64 10.72 -13.38
C ARG A 129 -1.37 9.89 -14.42
N ASP A 130 -1.65 8.64 -14.12
CA ASP A 130 -2.31 7.73 -15.05
C ASP A 130 -3.83 7.89 -14.96
N GLU A 131 -4.39 8.71 -15.84
CA GLU A 131 -5.82 9.01 -15.83
C GLU A 131 -6.72 7.78 -15.97
N VAL A 132 -6.30 6.78 -16.73
CA VAL A 132 -7.08 5.54 -16.92
C VAL A 132 -7.19 4.81 -15.59
N VAL A 133 -6.06 4.68 -14.87
CA VAL A 133 -6.02 4.03 -13.56
C VAL A 133 -6.80 4.83 -12.52
N LEU A 134 -6.60 6.15 -12.45
CA LEU A 134 -7.29 6.98 -11.46
C LEU A 134 -8.81 6.98 -11.65
N ARG A 135 -9.31 7.01 -12.90
CA ARG A 135 -10.74 6.88 -13.20
C ARG A 135 -11.29 5.52 -12.82
N PHE A 136 -10.56 4.46 -13.15
CA PHE A 136 -10.93 3.10 -12.74
C PHE A 136 -11.02 2.98 -11.20
N LEU A 137 -10.00 3.47 -10.47
CA LEU A 137 -9.99 3.44 -9.01
C LEU A 137 -11.15 4.24 -8.42
N ALA A 138 -11.41 5.44 -8.93
CA ALA A 138 -12.52 6.29 -8.48
C ALA A 138 -13.87 5.60 -8.70
N ASP A 139 -14.10 5.03 -9.89
CA ASP A 139 -15.33 4.31 -10.23
C ASP A 139 -15.51 3.08 -9.33
N ARG A 140 -14.57 2.14 -9.32
CA ARG A 140 -14.66 0.92 -8.52
C ARG A 140 -14.68 1.19 -7.03
N GLY A 141 -13.84 2.13 -6.56
CA GLY A 141 -13.75 2.51 -5.14
C GLY A 141 -14.99 3.21 -4.61
N SER A 142 -15.79 3.86 -5.47
CA SER A 142 -17.07 4.45 -5.06
C SER A 142 -18.12 3.38 -4.68
N ARG A 143 -17.98 2.16 -5.17
CA ARG A 143 -18.93 1.04 -5.02
C ARG A 143 -18.38 -0.11 -4.17
N ALA A 144 -17.06 -0.28 -4.09
CA ALA A 144 -16.45 -1.35 -3.32
C ALA A 144 -16.83 -1.27 -1.83
N ARG A 145 -17.07 -2.42 -1.23
CA ARG A 145 -17.36 -2.52 0.21
C ARG A 145 -16.20 -1.99 1.04
N TYR A 146 -14.96 -2.34 0.70
CA TYR A 146 -13.73 -1.82 1.28
C TYR A 146 -12.81 -1.24 0.21
N VAL A 147 -12.26 -0.07 0.47
CA VAL A 147 -11.19 0.54 -0.32
C VAL A 147 -9.93 0.56 0.53
N THR A 148 -8.89 -0.09 0.03
CA THR A 148 -7.78 -0.46 0.87
C THR A 148 -6.44 -0.21 0.19
N SER A 149 -5.39 -0.04 1.00
CA SER A 149 -4.04 0.21 0.50
C SER A 149 -2.97 -0.26 1.47
N VAL A 150 -1.76 -0.41 0.95
CA VAL A 150 -0.53 -0.59 1.74
C VAL A 150 0.52 0.40 1.24
N CYS A 151 1.38 0.88 2.13
CA CYS A 151 2.51 1.74 1.80
C CYS A 151 2.08 3.03 1.07
N GLY A 152 2.73 3.37 -0.06
CA GLY A 152 2.37 4.49 -0.92
C GLY A 152 1.04 4.37 -1.66
N GLY A 153 0.37 3.22 -1.60
CA GLY A 153 -0.94 3.00 -2.22
C GLY A 153 -2.02 3.94 -1.70
N SER A 154 -1.93 4.39 -0.44
CA SER A 154 -2.85 5.39 0.11
C SER A 154 -2.72 6.75 -0.59
N ILE A 155 -1.53 7.13 -1.02
CA ILE A 155 -1.32 8.36 -1.81
C ILE A 155 -2.02 8.24 -3.18
N VAL A 156 -1.95 7.05 -3.80
CA VAL A 156 -2.64 6.77 -5.07
C VAL A 156 -4.16 6.82 -4.90
N LEU A 157 -4.69 6.23 -3.82
CA LEU A 157 -6.13 6.35 -3.48
C LEU A 157 -6.53 7.80 -3.22
N GLY A 158 -5.65 8.57 -2.57
CA GLY A 158 -5.83 10.01 -2.38
C GLY A 158 -5.95 10.75 -3.70
N ALA A 159 -5.05 10.49 -4.65
CA ALA A 159 -5.09 11.07 -5.99
C ALA A 159 -6.36 10.70 -6.78
N ALA A 160 -6.93 9.53 -6.53
CA ALA A 160 -8.24 9.11 -7.07
C ALA A 160 -9.45 9.69 -6.32
N GLY A 161 -9.25 10.56 -5.31
CA GLY A 161 -10.33 11.21 -4.55
C GLY A 161 -11.02 10.32 -3.51
N LEU A 162 -10.46 9.17 -3.18
CA LEU A 162 -11.10 8.14 -2.36
C LEU A 162 -10.83 8.26 -0.84
N LEU A 163 -9.98 9.19 -0.43
CA LEU A 163 -9.59 9.36 0.99
C LEU A 163 -10.04 10.69 1.62
N GLN A 164 -10.84 11.51 0.94
CA GLN A 164 -11.31 12.77 1.50
C GLN A 164 -12.15 12.55 2.76
N GLY A 165 -11.74 13.18 3.87
CA GLY A 165 -12.42 13.08 5.16
C GLY A 165 -12.27 11.73 5.86
N TYR A 166 -11.28 10.93 5.47
CA TYR A 166 -10.92 9.67 6.12
C TYR A 166 -9.59 9.78 6.86
N GLU A 167 -9.47 9.01 7.93
CA GLU A 167 -8.19 8.70 8.56
C GLU A 167 -7.47 7.63 7.75
N ALA A 168 -6.16 7.80 7.54
CA ALA A 168 -5.34 6.83 6.82
C ALA A 168 -3.90 6.85 7.29
N THR A 169 -3.21 5.73 7.07
CA THR A 169 -1.75 5.64 7.16
C THR A 169 -1.14 5.41 5.78
N SER A 170 0.17 5.55 5.71
CA SER A 170 1.00 5.31 4.53
C SER A 170 2.37 4.79 4.96
N HIS A 171 3.27 4.57 4.02
CA HIS A 171 4.69 4.49 4.34
C HIS A 171 5.14 5.74 5.10
N TRP A 172 6.00 5.60 6.12
CA TRP A 172 6.41 6.72 6.98
C TRP A 172 6.91 7.94 6.21
N ALA A 173 7.58 7.74 5.07
CA ALA A 173 8.09 8.81 4.20
C ALA A 173 7.00 9.52 3.35
N ALA A 174 5.77 9.01 3.37
CA ALA A 174 4.66 9.55 2.57
C ALA A 174 3.43 9.94 3.40
N THR A 175 3.33 9.53 4.66
CA THR A 175 2.16 9.76 5.52
C THR A 175 1.84 11.24 5.68
N ASP A 176 2.83 12.11 5.75
CA ASP A 176 2.68 13.57 5.86
C ASP A 176 2.14 14.25 4.58
N LYS A 177 2.02 13.52 3.46
CA LYS A 177 1.43 14.01 2.20
C LYS A 177 -0.07 13.73 2.10
N LEU A 178 -0.63 12.87 2.95
CA LEU A 178 -2.06 12.54 2.98
C LEU A 178 -2.98 13.77 3.10
N PRO A 179 -2.64 14.82 3.86
CA PRO A 179 -3.46 16.05 3.94
C PRO A 179 -3.67 16.76 2.60
N LEU A 180 -2.76 16.61 1.64
CA LEU A 180 -2.93 17.17 0.29
C LEU A 180 -4.15 16.61 -0.43
N PHE A 181 -4.59 15.40 -0.04
CA PHE A 181 -5.74 14.70 -0.59
C PHE A 181 -6.97 14.73 0.35
N GLY A 182 -6.95 15.59 1.37
CA GLY A 182 -8.06 15.73 2.32
C GLY A 182 -8.17 14.58 3.34
N ALA A 183 -7.15 13.74 3.46
CA ALA A 183 -7.11 12.67 4.45
C ALA A 183 -6.41 13.12 5.74
N THR A 184 -6.81 12.57 6.88
CA THR A 184 -6.14 12.77 8.17
C THR A 184 -5.08 11.71 8.38
N PRO A 185 -3.78 12.08 8.48
CA PRO A 185 -2.72 11.11 8.70
C PRO A 185 -2.77 10.54 10.12
N VAL A 186 -2.74 9.22 10.24
CA VAL A 186 -2.68 8.50 11.51
C VAL A 186 -1.48 7.56 11.52
N LYS A 187 -0.69 7.59 12.60
CA LYS A 187 0.37 6.61 12.80
C LYS A 187 -0.23 5.27 13.21
N GLY A 188 0.12 4.23 12.49
CA GLY A 188 -0.31 2.88 12.79
C GLY A 188 0.21 1.89 11.77
N ARG A 189 0.37 0.65 12.19
CA ARG A 189 0.76 -0.43 11.28
C ARG A 189 -0.40 -0.79 10.35
N VAL A 190 -1.63 -0.76 10.89
CA VAL A 190 -2.89 -0.82 10.14
C VAL A 190 -3.82 0.23 10.73
N VAL A 191 -4.42 1.05 9.88
CA VAL A 191 -5.41 2.07 10.26
C VAL A 191 -6.70 1.77 9.53
N ARG A 192 -7.81 1.74 10.29
CA ARG A 192 -9.15 1.57 9.77
C ARG A 192 -9.99 2.79 10.12
N ASP A 193 -10.63 3.35 9.12
CA ASP A 193 -11.70 4.34 9.29
C ASP A 193 -12.86 3.96 8.37
N ARG A 194 -13.96 3.57 8.98
CA ARG A 194 -15.17 3.12 8.26
C ARG A 194 -14.83 1.98 7.28
N ASN A 195 -14.99 2.18 5.99
CA ASN A 195 -14.63 1.21 4.94
C ASN A 195 -13.27 1.51 4.26
N ARG A 196 -12.43 2.33 4.87
CA ARG A 196 -11.05 2.50 4.45
C ARG A 196 -10.14 1.74 5.40
N ILE A 197 -9.28 0.87 4.86
CA ILE A 197 -8.27 0.16 5.62
C ILE A 197 -6.93 0.39 4.94
N SER A 198 -5.99 0.98 5.66
CA SER A 198 -4.66 1.28 5.14
C SER A 198 -3.58 0.61 5.98
N GLY A 199 -2.62 -0.04 5.34
CA GLY A 199 -1.39 -0.55 5.94
C GLY A 199 -0.26 0.46 5.81
N GLY A 200 0.63 0.48 6.77
CA GLY A 200 1.85 1.31 6.77
C GLY A 200 2.89 0.83 5.75
N GLY A 201 4.17 0.84 6.11
CA GLY A 201 5.25 0.42 5.22
C GLY A 201 5.19 -1.06 4.87
N VAL A 202 5.89 -1.42 3.86
CA VAL A 202 5.93 -2.68 3.10
C VAL A 202 5.47 -3.95 3.85
N THR A 203 6.13 -4.29 4.96
CA THR A 203 5.82 -5.51 5.73
C THR A 203 4.51 -5.44 6.50
N ALA A 204 3.91 -4.26 6.68
CA ALA A 204 2.58 -4.11 7.26
C ALA A 204 1.47 -4.74 6.38
N GLY A 205 1.79 -5.07 5.13
CA GLY A 205 0.87 -5.73 4.22
C GLY A 205 0.35 -7.07 4.73
N ILE A 206 1.14 -7.83 5.48
CA ILE A 206 0.70 -9.11 6.05
C ILE A 206 -0.28 -8.87 7.20
N ASP A 207 0.05 -7.95 8.14
CA ASP A 207 -0.88 -7.58 9.24
C ASP A 207 -2.18 -7.00 8.67
N PHE A 208 -2.07 -6.11 7.69
CA PHE A 208 -3.20 -5.55 6.96
C PHE A 208 -4.08 -6.66 6.36
N GLY A 209 -3.47 -7.63 5.66
CA GLY A 209 -4.18 -8.76 5.08
C GLY A 209 -4.98 -9.56 6.12
N LEU A 210 -4.39 -9.81 7.29
CA LEU A 210 -5.06 -10.52 8.39
C LEU A 210 -6.21 -9.69 9.00
N VAL A 211 -6.03 -8.38 9.18
CA VAL A 211 -7.11 -7.48 9.63
C VAL A 211 -8.25 -7.47 8.61
N LEU A 212 -7.93 -7.32 7.32
CA LEU A 212 -8.94 -7.33 6.26
C LEU A 212 -9.66 -8.69 6.19
N LEU A 213 -8.94 -9.80 6.31
CA LEU A 213 -9.54 -11.14 6.31
C LEU A 213 -10.50 -11.34 7.49
N ALA A 214 -10.15 -10.80 8.67
CA ALA A 214 -11.02 -10.81 9.85
C ALA A 214 -12.31 -10.00 9.61
N GLU A 215 -12.24 -8.86 8.92
CA GLU A 215 -13.40 -8.05 8.53
C GLU A 215 -14.31 -8.74 7.51
N LEU A 216 -13.72 -9.51 6.60
CA LEU A 216 -14.46 -10.19 5.54
C LEU A 216 -15.11 -11.49 6.03
N LEU A 217 -14.39 -12.31 6.81
CA LEU A 217 -14.74 -13.70 7.11
C LEU A 217 -14.69 -14.05 8.60
N GLY A 218 -14.35 -13.09 9.46
CA GLY A 218 -14.27 -13.28 10.90
C GLY A 218 -12.87 -13.64 11.41
N GLU A 219 -12.62 -13.36 12.68
CA GLU A 219 -11.32 -13.56 13.34
C GLU A 219 -10.82 -15.01 13.33
N GLU A 220 -11.71 -15.98 13.39
CA GLU A 220 -11.33 -17.40 13.41
C GLU A 220 -10.60 -17.77 12.12
N VAL A 221 -11.13 -17.36 10.95
CA VAL A 221 -10.50 -17.59 9.64
C VAL A 221 -9.16 -16.87 9.55
N ALA A 222 -9.08 -15.63 10.04
CA ALA A 222 -7.83 -14.89 10.06
C ALA A 222 -6.77 -15.55 10.95
N LYS A 223 -7.14 -16.02 12.14
CA LYS A 223 -6.23 -16.73 13.06
C LYS A 223 -5.74 -18.07 12.49
N MET A 224 -6.62 -18.83 11.83
CA MET A 224 -6.23 -20.06 11.15
C MET A 224 -5.24 -19.77 10.00
N THR A 225 -5.49 -18.71 9.23
CA THR A 225 -4.61 -18.28 8.15
C THR A 225 -3.26 -17.81 8.69
N GLN A 226 -3.24 -17.03 9.76
CA GLN A 226 -2.00 -16.60 10.43
C GLN A 226 -1.16 -17.80 10.88
N LEU A 227 -1.78 -18.80 11.51
CA LEU A 227 -1.10 -20.00 11.96
C LEU A 227 -0.58 -20.83 10.77
N MET A 228 -1.37 -20.96 9.70
CA MET A 228 -0.94 -21.69 8.50
C MET A 228 0.25 -21.03 7.82
N LEU A 229 0.35 -19.70 7.85
CA LEU A 229 1.48 -18.93 7.33
C LEU A 229 2.67 -18.89 8.30
N GLU A 230 2.52 -19.42 9.51
CA GLU A 230 3.52 -19.31 10.61
C GLU A 230 3.96 -17.85 10.80
N TYR A 231 3.01 -16.91 10.67
CA TYR A 231 3.30 -15.48 10.80
C TYR A 231 3.40 -15.10 12.28
N ASP A 232 4.62 -15.25 12.81
CA ASP A 232 5.04 -14.91 14.19
C ASP A 232 6.32 -14.05 14.13
N PRO A 233 6.25 -12.77 13.72
CA PRO A 233 7.41 -11.96 13.38
C PRO A 233 8.29 -11.63 14.59
N ALA A 234 9.58 -11.95 14.49
CA ALA A 234 10.62 -11.67 15.48
C ALA A 234 11.82 -10.96 14.82
N PRO A 235 11.71 -9.67 14.46
CA PRO A 235 12.76 -8.95 13.76
C PRO A 235 14.05 -8.91 14.61
N PRO A 236 15.23 -9.16 13.99
CA PRO A 236 16.51 -9.22 14.72
C PRO A 236 17.01 -7.84 15.19
N PHE A 237 16.47 -6.77 14.62
CA PHE A 237 16.82 -5.39 14.96
C PHE A 237 15.59 -4.58 15.32
N ASP A 238 15.70 -3.68 16.31
CA ASP A 238 14.64 -2.73 16.67
C ASP A 238 14.84 -1.40 15.93
N ALA A 239 14.72 -1.41 14.60
CA ALA A 239 14.92 -0.27 13.73
C ALA A 239 13.82 -0.15 12.64
N GLY A 240 12.65 -0.73 12.87
CA GLY A 240 11.58 -0.81 11.89
C GLY A 240 10.71 0.46 11.78
N SER A 241 11.01 1.54 12.51
CA SER A 241 10.38 2.84 12.35
C SER A 241 11.41 3.96 12.52
N PRO A 242 11.13 5.19 12.04
CA PRO A 242 12.04 6.34 12.24
C PRO A 242 12.43 6.56 13.69
N GLU A 243 11.47 6.43 14.61
CA GLU A 243 11.69 6.61 16.04
C GLU A 243 12.62 5.54 16.63
N LYS A 244 12.45 4.29 16.21
CA LYS A 244 13.26 3.15 16.67
C LYS A 244 14.64 3.11 16.02
N ALA A 245 14.72 3.43 14.73
CA ALA A 245 15.99 3.48 14.00
C ALA A 245 16.93 4.58 14.51
N GLY A 246 16.35 5.67 15.00
CA GLY A 246 17.08 6.83 15.49
C GLY A 246 17.66 7.73 14.38
N PRO A 247 18.13 8.92 14.75
CA PRO A 247 18.49 9.97 13.78
C PRO A 247 19.68 9.61 12.87
N GLU A 248 20.62 8.81 13.36
CA GLU A 248 21.80 8.43 12.57
C GLU A 248 21.43 7.52 11.39
N ILE A 249 20.65 6.46 11.64
CA ILE A 249 20.20 5.53 10.59
C ILE A 249 19.26 6.24 9.63
N LEU A 250 18.35 7.07 10.16
CA LEU A 250 17.42 7.85 9.35
C LEU A 250 18.16 8.82 8.41
N SER A 251 19.19 9.53 8.90
CA SER A 251 19.99 10.43 8.07
C SER A 251 20.75 9.69 6.97
N LYS A 252 21.34 8.53 7.28
CA LYS A 252 22.01 7.68 6.28
C LYS A 252 21.03 7.20 5.20
N LEU A 253 19.82 6.82 5.61
CA LEU A 253 18.77 6.38 4.69
C LEU A 253 18.31 7.52 3.78
N HIS A 254 18.03 8.72 4.32
CA HIS A 254 17.68 9.91 3.52
C HIS A 254 18.79 10.23 2.50
N GLY A 255 20.04 10.17 2.89
CA GLY A 255 21.18 10.36 1.98
C GLY A 255 21.23 9.31 0.85
N ALA A 256 20.91 8.05 1.16
CA ALA A 256 20.87 6.97 0.18
C ALA A 256 19.67 7.08 -0.79
N LEU A 257 18.54 7.60 -0.31
CA LEU A 257 17.33 7.81 -1.12
C LEU A 257 17.44 9.04 -2.05
N GLY A 258 18.49 9.84 -1.94
CA GLY A 258 18.87 10.86 -2.93
C GLY A 258 17.80 11.92 -3.21
N GLY A 259 17.14 12.44 -2.19
CA GLY A 259 16.13 13.50 -2.36
C GLY A 259 14.78 13.02 -2.85
N MET A 260 14.41 11.78 -2.58
CA MET A 260 13.06 11.25 -2.91
C MET A 260 11.95 12.16 -2.35
N GLU A 261 12.15 12.77 -1.19
CA GLU A 261 11.21 13.71 -0.59
C GLU A 261 11.02 14.98 -1.44
N ASP A 262 12.10 15.46 -2.07
CA ASP A 262 12.07 16.65 -2.94
C ASP A 262 11.27 16.38 -4.23
N VAL A 263 11.16 15.12 -4.64
CA VAL A 263 10.39 14.70 -5.82
C VAL A 263 8.95 14.35 -5.46
N LEU A 264 8.73 13.68 -4.35
CA LEU A 264 7.42 13.18 -3.96
C LEU A 264 6.43 14.32 -3.63
N LEU A 265 6.85 15.34 -2.89
CA LEU A 265 5.97 16.44 -2.51
C LEU A 265 5.41 17.21 -3.73
N PRO A 266 6.23 17.65 -4.72
CA PRO A 266 5.71 18.27 -5.93
C PRO A 266 4.79 17.36 -6.75
N MET A 267 5.07 16.05 -6.80
CA MET A 267 4.21 15.07 -7.48
C MET A 267 2.85 14.96 -6.80
N CYS A 268 2.81 14.85 -5.47
CA CYS A 268 1.56 14.82 -4.70
C CYS A 268 0.77 16.12 -4.85
N ALA A 269 1.44 17.27 -4.80
CA ALA A 269 0.80 18.57 -4.99
C ALA A 269 0.19 18.74 -6.40
N ALA A 270 0.84 18.22 -7.43
CA ALA A 270 0.29 18.20 -8.77
C ALA A 270 -0.93 17.26 -8.88
N ALA A 271 -0.83 16.03 -8.35
CA ALA A 271 -1.92 15.08 -8.35
C ALA A 271 -3.15 15.59 -7.56
N ALA A 272 -2.93 16.29 -6.43
CA ALA A 272 -3.99 16.87 -5.63
C ALA A 272 -4.79 17.96 -6.39
N LYS A 273 -4.16 18.71 -7.30
CA LYS A 273 -4.85 19.67 -8.17
C LYS A 273 -5.77 18.99 -9.18
N ASP A 274 -5.38 17.80 -9.62
CA ASP A 274 -6.15 17.03 -10.61
C ASP A 274 -7.20 16.12 -9.96
N MET A 275 -7.10 15.84 -8.66
CA MET A 275 -8.00 14.97 -7.90
C MET A 275 -9.49 15.28 -8.08
N PRO A 276 -9.97 16.56 -8.13
CA PRO A 276 -11.39 16.84 -8.33
C PRO A 276 -11.99 16.25 -9.62
N LYS A 277 -11.14 15.94 -10.62
CA LYS A 277 -11.57 15.28 -11.87
C LYS A 277 -12.03 13.82 -11.66
N TYR A 278 -11.60 13.20 -10.57
CA TYR A 278 -11.83 11.78 -10.27
C TYR A 278 -12.75 11.57 -9.08
N THR A 279 -12.92 12.58 -8.22
CA THR A 279 -13.78 12.46 -7.04
C THR A 279 -15.20 12.07 -7.46
N PRO A 280 -15.72 10.93 -6.93
CA PRO A 280 -17.08 10.52 -7.23
C PRO A 280 -18.08 11.61 -6.83
N VAL A 281 -18.99 11.95 -7.74
CA VAL A 281 -20.10 12.84 -7.41
C VAL A 281 -21.08 12.03 -6.55
N VAL A 282 -21.15 12.34 -5.27
CA VAL A 282 -22.15 11.77 -4.37
C VAL A 282 -23.48 12.45 -4.71
N ASN A 283 -24.37 11.73 -5.40
CA ASN A 283 -25.75 12.17 -5.65
C ASN A 283 -26.63 11.91 -4.42
#